data_410a1aaed5bb5ddf82a6195a4fba10c8
#
_entry.id   410a1aaed5bb5ddf82a6195a4fba10c8
#
_cell.length_a   1.000
_cell.length_b   1.000
_cell.length_c   1.000
_cell.angle_alpha   90.00
_cell.angle_beta   90.00
_cell.angle_gamma   90.00
#
_symmetry.space_group_name_H-M   'P 1'
#
loop_
_entity.id
_entity.type
_entity.pdbx_description
1 polymer ?
#
loop_
_entity_poly.entity_id
_entity_poly.type
_entity_poly.pdbx_seq_one_letter_code
_entity_poly.pdbx_strand_id
1 'polypeptide(L)'
;MLFRSDPRVEAYGEIDELNSWVGYTRSLLTPQTAKLSNELEEIQQLLFDCGHDLATPAEDERHSFEFHQKEPTAWLEQKIDTYTETVPAVKKFILPGGSQVASALHVARTTTRRAERRIVLLMQEEEINQDVLTFINRLSDYFFAAARYANYLDQQQDVLYRNSKDVFH
;
A
#
# COMPACT_ATOMS: atom_id res chain seq x y z
N MET A 1 19.59 -21.65 -2.51
CA MET A 1 20.02 -20.26 -2.79
C MET A 1 19.10 -19.68 -3.84
N LEU A 2 18.48 -18.51 -3.55
CA LEU A 2 17.62 -17.83 -4.52
C LEU A 2 18.46 -16.92 -5.41
N PHE A 3 18.21 -16.96 -6.73
CA PHE A 3 18.82 -16.04 -7.66
C PHE A 3 18.08 -14.71 -7.68
N ARG A 4 18.74 -13.60 -8.04
CA ARG A 4 18.12 -12.26 -8.11
C ARG A 4 16.91 -12.18 -9.03
N SER A 5 16.83 -13.06 -10.03
CA SER A 5 15.70 -13.16 -10.96
C SER A 5 14.60 -14.14 -10.51
N ASP A 6 14.75 -14.75 -9.35
CA ASP A 6 13.73 -15.65 -8.82
C ASP A 6 12.43 -14.87 -8.53
N PRO A 7 11.24 -15.36 -8.96
CA PRO A 7 9.98 -14.69 -8.70
C PRO A 7 9.71 -14.38 -7.21
N ARG A 8 10.22 -15.22 -6.30
CA ARG A 8 10.12 -14.98 -4.86
C ARG A 8 10.96 -13.78 -4.44
N VAL A 9 12.18 -13.66 -4.97
CA VAL A 9 13.05 -12.49 -4.72
C VAL A 9 12.40 -11.22 -5.28
N GLU A 10 11.81 -11.29 -6.47
CA GLU A 10 11.09 -10.18 -7.08
C GLU A 10 9.91 -9.75 -6.21
N ALA A 11 9.12 -10.69 -5.69
CA ALA A 11 7.95 -10.39 -4.88
C ALA A 11 8.31 -9.69 -3.57
N TYR A 12 9.22 -10.24 -2.77
CA TYR A 12 9.58 -9.58 -1.53
C TYR A 12 10.43 -8.32 -1.74
N GLY A 13 11.18 -8.25 -2.85
CA GLY A 13 11.91 -7.04 -3.22
C GLY A 13 10.98 -5.86 -3.51
N GLU A 14 9.84 -6.11 -4.16
CA GLU A 14 8.81 -5.08 -4.36
C GLU A 14 8.18 -4.63 -3.03
N ILE A 15 8.00 -5.56 -2.09
CA ILE A 15 7.51 -5.22 -0.76
C ILE A 15 8.53 -4.35 0.00
N ASP A 16 9.81 -4.65 -0.13
CA ASP A 16 10.89 -3.85 0.46
C ASP A 16 10.91 -2.43 -0.14
N GLU A 17 10.79 -2.30 -1.46
CA GLU A 17 10.71 -0.99 -2.12
C GLU A 17 9.49 -0.22 -1.64
N LEU A 18 8.32 -0.86 -1.60
CA LEU A 18 7.10 -0.26 -1.08
C LEU A 18 7.29 0.25 0.36
N ASN A 19 7.89 -0.57 1.21
CA ASN A 19 8.16 -0.21 2.59
C ASN A 19 9.07 1.02 2.69
N SER A 20 10.07 1.10 1.82
CA SER A 20 10.96 2.26 1.74
C SER A 20 10.22 3.53 1.33
N TRP A 21 9.27 3.43 0.38
CA TRP A 21 8.41 4.56 0.01
C TRP A 21 7.51 5.01 1.17
N VAL A 22 7.00 4.07 1.97
CA VAL A 22 6.23 4.42 3.18
C VAL A 22 7.10 5.16 4.19
N GLY A 23 8.32 4.70 4.41
CA GLY A 23 9.30 5.39 5.28
C GLY A 23 9.62 6.79 4.76
N TYR A 24 9.85 6.93 3.47
CA TYR A 24 10.05 8.23 2.84
C TYR A 24 8.86 9.17 3.05
N THR A 25 7.64 8.65 2.86
CA THR A 25 6.41 9.42 3.10
C THR A 25 6.34 9.93 4.54
N ARG A 26 6.71 9.10 5.52
CA ARG A 26 6.75 9.53 6.93
C ARG A 26 7.71 10.70 7.14
N SER A 27 8.83 10.72 6.43
CA SER A 27 9.82 11.81 6.54
C SER A 27 9.32 13.14 5.98
N LEU A 28 8.27 13.11 5.14
CA LEU A 28 7.69 14.29 4.49
C LEU A 28 6.49 14.86 5.26
N LEU A 29 6.04 14.21 6.32
CA LEU A 29 4.83 14.63 7.05
C LEU A 29 4.96 16.06 7.55
N THR A 30 3.89 16.83 7.37
CA THR A 30 3.75 18.20 7.84
C THR A 30 3.10 18.21 9.23
N PRO A 31 3.07 19.35 9.95
CA PRO A 31 2.31 19.43 11.19
C PRO A 31 0.83 19.03 11.02
N GLN A 32 0.23 19.33 9.85
CA GLN A 32 -1.16 18.99 9.54
C GLN A 32 -1.37 17.50 9.27
N THR A 33 -0.35 16.80 8.75
CA THR A 33 -0.40 15.38 8.42
C THR A 33 0.32 14.49 9.44
N ALA A 34 0.86 15.07 10.50
CA ALA A 34 1.64 14.33 11.51
C ALA A 34 0.85 13.16 12.14
N LYS A 35 -0.47 13.25 12.18
CA LYS A 35 -1.35 12.19 12.70
C LYS A 35 -1.26 10.89 11.89
N LEU A 36 -0.77 10.92 10.66
CA LEU A 36 -0.56 9.73 9.84
C LEU A 36 0.68 8.92 10.23
N SER A 37 1.57 9.48 11.05
CA SER A 37 2.89 8.86 11.34
C SER A 37 2.76 7.47 11.95
N ASN A 38 1.92 7.31 12.97
CA ASN A 38 1.79 6.03 13.67
C ASN A 38 1.16 4.95 12.79
N GLU A 39 0.17 5.29 11.98
CA GLU A 39 -0.44 4.31 11.08
C GLU A 39 0.49 3.92 9.93
N LEU A 40 1.28 4.85 9.41
CA LEU A 40 2.30 4.53 8.40
C LEU A 40 3.40 3.64 8.98
N GLU A 41 3.79 3.86 10.25
CA GLU A 41 4.73 2.96 10.95
C GLU A 41 4.15 1.56 11.11
N GLU A 42 2.87 1.45 11.50
CA GLU A 42 2.22 0.15 11.59
C GLU A 42 2.17 -0.56 10.23
N ILE A 43 1.91 0.17 9.16
CA ILE A 43 1.97 -0.39 7.80
C ILE A 43 3.38 -0.90 7.49
N GLN A 44 4.43 -0.19 7.89
CA GLN A 44 5.80 -0.66 7.70
C GLN A 44 6.07 -1.96 8.47
N GLN A 45 5.57 -2.10 9.69
CA GLN A 45 5.68 -3.34 10.46
C GLN A 45 4.95 -4.50 9.73
N LEU A 46 3.73 -4.25 9.29
CA LEU A 46 2.94 -5.25 8.56
C LEU A 46 3.58 -5.65 7.22
N LEU A 47 4.21 -4.70 6.51
CA LEU A 47 4.94 -5.00 5.29
C LEU A 47 6.17 -5.86 5.56
N PHE A 48 6.88 -5.63 6.66
CA PHE A 48 7.96 -6.53 7.09
C PHE A 48 7.44 -7.94 7.38
N ASP A 49 6.29 -8.04 8.02
CA ASP A 49 5.64 -9.34 8.27
C ASP A 49 5.31 -10.06 6.97
N CYS A 50 4.74 -9.32 6.00
CA CYS A 50 4.46 -9.88 4.66
C CYS A 50 5.74 -10.35 3.96
N GLY A 51 6.79 -9.55 3.99
CA GLY A 51 8.08 -9.89 3.40
C GLY A 51 8.72 -11.10 4.07
N HIS A 52 8.61 -11.19 5.40
CA HIS A 52 9.10 -12.33 6.16
C HIS A 52 8.39 -13.63 5.75
N ASP A 53 7.07 -13.58 5.62
CA ASP A 53 6.28 -14.73 5.15
C ASP A 53 6.69 -15.15 3.73
N LEU A 54 6.79 -14.19 2.81
CA LEU A 54 7.12 -14.47 1.41
C LEU A 54 8.57 -14.89 1.17
N ALA A 55 9.49 -14.52 2.04
CA ALA A 55 10.92 -14.77 1.84
C ALA A 55 11.29 -16.25 1.92
N THR A 56 10.51 -17.04 2.65
CA THR A 56 10.77 -18.47 2.89
C THR A 56 9.66 -19.31 2.27
N PRO A 57 9.99 -20.31 1.42
CA PRO A 57 9.00 -21.23 0.87
C PRO A 57 8.19 -21.92 1.98
N ALA A 58 6.89 -22.14 1.73
CA ALA A 58 5.97 -22.73 2.71
C ALA A 58 6.42 -24.11 3.20
N GLU A 59 7.09 -24.89 2.35
CA GLU A 59 7.58 -26.23 2.65
C GLU A 59 8.94 -26.25 3.37
N ASP A 60 9.58 -25.08 3.52
CA ASP A 60 10.88 -24.99 4.18
C ASP A 60 10.69 -25.05 5.69
N GLU A 61 11.48 -25.89 6.36
CA GLU A 61 11.46 -26.05 7.83
C GLU A 61 11.76 -24.74 8.56
N ARG A 62 12.42 -23.77 7.88
CA ARG A 62 12.71 -22.43 8.42
C ARG A 62 11.50 -21.50 8.36
N HIS A 63 10.39 -21.91 7.73
CA HIS A 63 9.17 -21.11 7.65
C HIS A 63 8.45 -21.18 9.00
N SER A 64 8.79 -20.26 9.90
CA SER A 64 8.29 -20.21 11.27
C SER A 64 7.28 -19.10 11.52
N PHE A 65 6.99 -18.26 10.50
CA PHE A 65 6.12 -17.10 10.61
C PHE A 65 5.03 -17.15 9.54
N GLU A 66 3.79 -16.92 9.94
CA GLU A 66 2.64 -16.86 9.06
C GLU A 66 1.91 -15.53 9.27
N PHE A 67 1.74 -14.77 8.21
CA PHE A 67 0.99 -13.52 8.25
C PHE A 67 -0.52 -13.80 8.24
N HIS A 68 -1.25 -13.11 9.09
CA HIS A 68 -2.72 -13.20 9.16
C HIS A 68 -3.33 -11.84 8.86
N GLN A 69 -4.17 -11.77 7.81
CA GLN A 69 -4.67 -10.52 7.27
C GLN A 69 -5.96 -10.00 7.92
N LYS A 70 -6.69 -10.83 8.65
CA LYS A 70 -8.04 -10.49 9.10
C LYS A 70 -8.12 -9.16 9.87
N GLU A 71 -7.30 -9.00 10.89
CA GLU A 71 -7.27 -7.78 11.70
C GLU A 71 -6.63 -6.60 10.96
N PRO A 72 -5.45 -6.78 10.34
CA PRO A 72 -4.83 -5.70 9.56
C PRO A 72 -5.72 -5.19 8.42
N THR A 73 -6.38 -6.09 7.69
CA THR A 73 -7.27 -5.70 6.59
C THR A 73 -8.49 -4.93 7.11
N ALA A 74 -9.11 -5.40 8.20
CA ALA A 74 -10.23 -4.70 8.82
C ALA A 74 -9.83 -3.30 9.30
N TRP A 75 -8.63 -3.17 9.85
CA TRP A 75 -8.09 -1.87 10.26
C TRP A 75 -7.88 -0.93 9.07
N LEU A 76 -7.33 -1.44 7.94
CA LEU A 76 -7.20 -0.64 6.71
C LEU A 76 -8.56 -0.18 6.19
N GLU A 77 -9.54 -1.06 6.16
CA GLU A 77 -10.91 -0.73 5.70
C GLU A 77 -11.53 0.37 6.53
N GLN A 78 -11.36 0.32 7.85
CA GLN A 78 -11.82 1.38 8.74
C GLN A 78 -11.16 2.73 8.40
N LYS A 79 -9.85 2.73 8.13
CA LYS A 79 -9.13 3.96 7.75
C LYS A 79 -9.61 4.48 6.39
N ILE A 80 -9.79 3.59 5.42
CA ILE A 80 -10.31 3.94 4.10
C ILE A 80 -11.67 4.62 4.22
N ASP A 81 -12.58 4.03 4.99
CA ASP A 81 -13.92 4.57 5.19
C ASP A 81 -13.87 5.95 5.84
N THR A 82 -13.09 6.09 6.92
CA THR A 82 -12.93 7.36 7.62
C THR A 82 -12.42 8.46 6.70
N TYR A 83 -11.40 8.17 5.91
CA TYR A 83 -10.80 9.18 5.02
C TYR A 83 -11.71 9.51 3.85
N THR A 84 -12.37 8.51 3.28
CA THR A 84 -13.31 8.70 2.19
C THR A 84 -14.51 9.55 2.60
N GLU A 85 -15.02 9.34 3.81
CA GLU A 85 -16.15 10.13 4.35
C GLU A 85 -15.75 11.56 4.72
N THR A 86 -14.49 11.77 5.12
CA THR A 86 -13.99 13.09 5.55
C THR A 86 -13.72 14.02 4.37
N VAL A 87 -13.16 13.48 3.28
CA VAL A 87 -12.76 14.27 2.11
C VAL A 87 -13.96 14.43 1.17
N PRO A 88 -14.16 15.63 0.56
CA PRO A 88 -15.23 15.83 -0.41
C PRO A 88 -15.17 14.79 -1.54
N ALA A 89 -16.33 14.23 -1.89
CA ALA A 89 -16.41 13.19 -2.91
C ALA A 89 -15.96 13.70 -4.28
N VAL A 90 -15.28 12.86 -5.05
CA VAL A 90 -14.93 13.12 -6.45
C VAL A 90 -15.64 12.12 -7.35
N LYS A 91 -16.09 12.56 -8.52
CA LYS A 91 -16.75 11.72 -9.53
C LYS A 91 -15.86 11.40 -10.73
N LYS A 92 -14.73 12.06 -10.83
CA LYS A 92 -13.79 11.95 -11.95
C LYS A 92 -12.45 11.42 -11.47
N PHE A 93 -11.68 10.87 -12.41
CA PHE A 93 -10.30 10.55 -12.11
C PHE A 93 -9.52 11.80 -11.70
N ILE A 94 -8.61 11.64 -10.75
CA ILE A 94 -7.70 12.68 -10.31
C ILE A 94 -6.30 12.39 -10.84
N LEU A 95 -5.51 13.44 -11.04
CA LEU A 95 -4.10 13.28 -11.32
C LEU A 95 -3.36 12.92 -10.01
N PRO A 96 -2.47 11.94 -10.03
CA PRO A 96 -1.68 11.61 -8.84
C PRO A 96 -0.71 12.74 -8.53
N GLY A 97 -0.85 13.35 -7.35
CA GLY A 97 0.00 14.49 -6.97
C GLY A 97 -0.64 15.32 -5.87
N GLY A 98 -0.20 16.57 -5.80
CA GLY A 98 -0.61 17.54 -4.80
C GLY A 98 0.55 17.86 -3.86
N SER A 99 0.35 17.76 -2.55
CA SER A 99 1.41 17.92 -1.56
C SER A 99 2.51 16.85 -1.73
N GLN A 100 3.68 17.08 -1.12
CA GLN A 100 4.74 16.07 -1.12
C GLN A 100 4.27 14.76 -0.48
N VAL A 101 3.54 14.83 0.62
CA VAL A 101 2.99 13.66 1.30
C VAL A 101 2.02 12.90 0.38
N ALA A 102 1.06 13.60 -0.21
CA ALA A 102 0.10 12.98 -1.12
C ALA A 102 0.79 12.37 -2.35
N SER A 103 1.77 13.06 -2.92
CA SER A 103 2.53 12.57 -4.07
C SER A 103 3.28 11.28 -3.72
N ALA A 104 3.93 11.23 -2.55
CA ALA A 104 4.63 10.04 -2.08
C ALA A 104 3.65 8.88 -1.80
N LEU A 105 2.47 9.17 -1.25
CA LEU A 105 1.42 8.16 -1.05
C LEU A 105 0.89 7.61 -2.38
N HIS A 106 0.80 8.43 -3.42
CA HIS A 106 0.45 7.93 -4.76
C HIS A 106 1.54 7.03 -5.35
N VAL A 107 2.82 7.32 -5.11
CA VAL A 107 3.92 6.42 -5.51
C VAL A 107 3.80 5.10 -4.73
N ALA A 108 3.54 5.15 -3.43
CA ALA A 108 3.30 3.96 -2.62
C ALA A 108 2.12 3.14 -3.18
N ARG A 109 1.02 3.80 -3.60
CA ARG A 109 -0.13 3.16 -4.23
C ARG A 109 0.25 2.39 -5.48
N THR A 110 0.98 3.00 -6.40
CA THR A 110 1.38 2.34 -7.66
C THR A 110 2.41 1.24 -7.44
N THR A 111 3.32 1.42 -6.49
CA THR A 111 4.29 0.40 -6.08
C THR A 111 3.58 -0.80 -5.43
N THR A 112 2.54 -0.56 -4.62
CA THR A 112 1.71 -1.62 -4.05
C THR A 112 1.05 -2.46 -5.13
N ARG A 113 0.52 -1.83 -6.18
CA ARG A 113 -0.10 -2.53 -7.31
C ARG A 113 0.93 -3.37 -8.07
N ARG A 114 2.16 -2.90 -8.21
CA ARG A 114 3.25 -3.71 -8.80
C ARG A 114 3.62 -4.88 -7.90
N ALA A 115 3.71 -4.67 -6.59
CA ALA A 115 3.96 -5.76 -5.64
C ALA A 115 2.87 -6.83 -5.74
N GLU A 116 1.60 -6.44 -5.82
CA GLU A 116 0.49 -7.36 -6.04
C GLU A 116 0.68 -8.20 -7.30
N ARG A 117 1.02 -7.56 -8.43
CA ARG A 117 1.27 -8.29 -9.68
C ARG A 117 2.40 -9.31 -9.55
N ARG A 118 3.48 -8.98 -8.84
CA ARG A 118 4.61 -9.88 -8.60
C ARG A 118 4.22 -11.06 -7.71
N ILE A 119 3.39 -10.81 -6.71
CA ILE A 119 2.87 -11.88 -5.84
C ILE A 119 1.97 -12.83 -6.63
N VAL A 120 1.11 -12.29 -7.49
CA VAL A 120 0.24 -13.10 -8.36
C VAL A 120 1.07 -13.99 -9.30
N LEU A 121 2.16 -13.45 -9.88
CA LEU A 121 3.07 -14.27 -10.70
C LEU A 121 3.73 -15.37 -9.89
N LEU A 122 4.16 -15.08 -8.66
CA LEU A 122 4.73 -16.09 -7.76
C LEU A 122 3.73 -17.21 -7.45
N MET A 123 2.47 -16.87 -7.25
CA MET A 123 1.39 -17.83 -6.99
C MET A 123 1.19 -18.85 -8.12
N GLN A 124 1.55 -18.50 -9.35
CA GLN A 124 1.46 -19.40 -10.50
C GLN A 124 2.51 -20.52 -10.44
N GLU A 125 3.59 -20.32 -9.72
CA GLU A 125 4.74 -21.24 -9.65
C GLU A 125 4.87 -21.92 -8.30
N GLU A 126 4.42 -21.28 -7.22
CA GLU A 126 4.61 -21.74 -5.86
C GLU A 126 3.35 -21.49 -5.02
N GLU A 127 3.17 -22.31 -3.99
CA GLU A 127 2.17 -22.05 -2.97
C GLU A 127 2.67 -20.94 -2.04
N ILE A 128 1.84 -19.91 -1.84
CA ILE A 128 2.11 -18.82 -0.92
C ILE A 128 0.91 -18.57 -0.02
N ASN A 129 1.14 -17.87 1.08
CA ASN A 129 0.08 -17.42 1.97
C ASN A 129 -0.79 -16.36 1.28
N GLN A 130 -2.04 -16.72 0.97
CA GLN A 130 -2.98 -15.82 0.29
C GLN A 130 -3.37 -14.62 1.15
N ASP A 131 -3.21 -14.67 2.46
CA ASP A 131 -3.45 -13.54 3.36
C ASP A 131 -2.54 -12.36 3.03
N VAL A 132 -1.31 -12.63 2.58
CA VAL A 132 -0.40 -11.57 2.11
C VAL A 132 -1.01 -10.86 0.90
N LEU A 133 -1.50 -11.61 -0.09
CA LEU A 133 -2.11 -11.02 -1.29
C LEU A 133 -3.35 -10.19 -0.95
N THR A 134 -4.21 -10.68 -0.08
CA THR A 134 -5.43 -9.99 0.34
C THR A 134 -5.11 -8.66 1.01
N PHE A 135 -4.13 -8.64 1.91
CA PHE A 135 -3.69 -7.43 2.58
C PHE A 135 -3.09 -6.42 1.59
N ILE A 136 -2.18 -6.86 0.72
CA ILE A 136 -1.54 -5.99 -0.27
C ILE A 136 -2.58 -5.40 -1.24
N ASN A 137 -3.58 -6.18 -1.64
CA ASN A 137 -4.67 -5.68 -2.49
C ASN A 137 -5.42 -4.51 -1.81
N ARG A 138 -5.80 -4.65 -0.54
CA ARG A 138 -6.48 -3.57 0.19
C ARG A 138 -5.59 -2.36 0.46
N LEU A 139 -4.29 -2.58 0.61
CA LEU A 139 -3.33 -1.52 0.91
C LEU A 139 -3.28 -0.46 -0.19
N SER A 140 -3.45 -0.84 -1.46
CA SER A 140 -3.47 0.15 -2.56
C SER A 140 -4.66 1.11 -2.43
N ASP A 141 -5.82 0.63 -2.02
CA ASP A 141 -6.99 1.47 -1.77
C ASP A 141 -6.77 2.40 -0.57
N TYR A 142 -6.10 1.90 0.47
CA TYR A 142 -5.70 2.75 1.60
C TYR A 142 -4.82 3.90 1.13
N PHE A 143 -3.80 3.64 0.31
CA PHE A 143 -2.91 4.70 -0.14
C PHE A 143 -3.62 5.74 -0.99
N PHE A 144 -4.60 5.34 -1.80
CA PHE A 144 -5.43 6.28 -2.54
C PHE A 144 -6.23 7.19 -1.59
N ALA A 145 -6.92 6.60 -0.62
CA ALA A 145 -7.70 7.35 0.35
C ALA A 145 -6.81 8.26 1.21
N ALA A 146 -5.66 7.76 1.65
CA ALA A 146 -4.70 8.51 2.46
C ALA A 146 -4.08 9.67 1.69
N ALA A 147 -3.79 9.50 0.39
CA ALA A 147 -3.25 10.57 -0.46
C ALA A 147 -4.26 11.73 -0.58
N ARG A 148 -5.53 11.43 -0.81
CA ARG A 148 -6.57 12.45 -0.85
C ARG A 148 -6.78 13.11 0.51
N TYR A 149 -6.73 12.31 1.57
CA TYR A 149 -6.82 12.84 2.94
C TYR A 149 -5.65 13.75 3.29
N ALA A 150 -4.42 13.40 2.90
CA ALA A 150 -3.25 14.24 3.10
C ALA A 150 -3.38 15.58 2.37
N ASN A 151 -3.85 15.59 1.12
CA ASN A 151 -4.15 16.82 0.40
C ASN A 151 -5.21 17.66 1.12
N TYR A 152 -6.26 17.03 1.60
CA TYR A 152 -7.31 17.71 2.35
C TYR A 152 -6.76 18.38 3.63
N LEU A 153 -5.92 17.67 4.39
CA LEU A 153 -5.29 18.19 5.61
C LEU A 153 -4.36 19.36 5.32
N ASP A 154 -3.63 19.31 4.21
CA ASP A 154 -2.72 20.38 3.77
C ASP A 154 -3.41 21.47 2.92
N GLN A 155 -4.74 21.42 2.82
CA GLN A 155 -5.55 22.38 2.03
C GLN A 155 -5.12 22.46 0.57
N GLN A 156 -4.72 21.32 0.01
CA GLN A 156 -4.33 21.16 -1.39
C GLN A 156 -5.47 20.49 -2.15
N GLN A 157 -5.92 21.09 -3.24
CA GLN A 157 -7.00 20.53 -4.04
C GLN A 157 -6.48 19.43 -4.96
N ASP A 158 -7.28 18.36 -5.12
CA ASP A 158 -7.05 17.37 -6.17
C ASP A 158 -7.27 17.99 -7.55
N VAL A 159 -6.44 17.61 -8.52
CA VAL A 159 -6.57 18.05 -9.90
C VAL A 159 -7.31 16.96 -10.68
N LEU A 160 -8.43 17.31 -11.29
CA LEU A 160 -9.25 16.36 -12.03
C LEU A 160 -8.66 16.12 -13.43
N TYR A 161 -8.74 14.87 -13.89
CA TYR A 161 -8.40 14.55 -15.28
C TYR A 161 -9.45 15.14 -16.23
N ARG A 162 -9.01 16.00 -17.14
CA ARG A 162 -9.92 16.82 -17.99
C ARG A 162 -10.84 15.99 -18.91
N ASN A 163 -10.37 14.83 -19.37
CA ASN A 163 -11.11 13.98 -20.27
C ASN A 163 -11.81 12.81 -19.54
N SER A 164 -11.89 12.87 -18.22
CA SER A 164 -12.59 11.85 -17.43
C SER A 164 -14.08 12.00 -17.58
N LYS A 165 -14.75 10.86 -17.78
CA LYS A 165 -16.19 10.75 -17.51
C LYS A 165 -16.41 10.56 -16.02
N ASP A 166 -17.65 10.73 -15.56
CA ASP A 166 -17.98 10.41 -14.18
C ASP A 166 -17.80 8.92 -13.93
N VAL A 167 -16.90 8.54 -13.02
CA VAL A 167 -16.50 7.15 -12.76
C VAL A 167 -16.81 6.69 -11.34
N PHE A 168 -17.05 7.62 -10.43
CA PHE A 168 -17.42 7.34 -9.04
C PHE A 168 -18.84 7.81 -8.79
N HIS A 169 -19.69 6.93 -8.25
CA HIS A 169 -21.11 7.20 -7.97
C HIS A 169 -21.39 7.32 -6.47
#